data_b965630d15c39248022bd86ca34b2591
#
_entry.id   b965630d15c39248022bd86ca34b2591
#
_cell.length_a   1.000
_cell.length_b   1.000
_cell.length_c   1.000
_cell.angle_alpha   90.00
_cell.angle_beta   90.00
_cell.angle_gamma   90.00
#
_symmetry.space_group_name_H-M   'P 1'
#
loop_
_entity.id
_entity.type
_entity.pdbx_description
1 polymer ?
#
loop_
_entity_poly.entity_id
_entity_poly.type
_entity_poly.pdbx_seq_one_letter_code
_entity_poly.pdbx_strand_id
1 'polypeptide(L)'
;MAGLGVPPAADVGVSAQDADNLDAGIRWTVAHAAAGSPWWRDHLERAGVDPASIAGVADLPRLPFSTKDDLRGSYPLGWAAVPESSLVRVHASSGTTGKRTVCAYTARDIDDWAAQFARSFAAAGVTAADRVQIMVGYGLWTAGAGFQAGAERLGALVVPTGPGNLELQVEMMVDLGTTVLCATSSFALLIAETVEARGLTGSLAARVGIFGSERWGPKMRERIEALLGIETFDIYGLTELYGPGVGIECPAHDGIHYWSDYFVVEIVDPETSEPVAPGEQGEIVVTTLRKEGMPLIRYRTRDISRLYPEPCSCGSPFPRIAQLTGRTDDMVKVKGVAIFPAQVETILSRVDGVGPEYQLHIHREPERGDVMVVRVEAEDRPGLREALVHQLREGLSVRPEVELVSPGALPRSERKTRRVFDHRT
;
A
#
# COMPACT_ATOMS: atom_id res chain seq x y z
N MET A 1 -23.16 -30.54 -10.86
CA MET A 1 -22.23 -29.62 -10.22
C MET A 1 -21.00 -29.52 -11.15
N ALA A 2 -20.99 -28.51 -12.01
CA ALA A 2 -19.85 -28.25 -12.88
C ALA A 2 -18.77 -27.58 -12.01
N GLY A 3 -17.61 -28.22 -11.90
CA GLY A 3 -16.46 -27.68 -11.16
C GLY A 3 -16.08 -26.34 -11.76
N LEU A 4 -16.09 -25.31 -10.92
CA LEU A 4 -15.45 -24.03 -11.20
C LEU A 4 -13.94 -24.29 -11.16
N GLY A 5 -13.40 -24.73 -12.30
CA GLY A 5 -11.95 -24.82 -12.48
C GLY A 5 -11.37 -23.40 -12.42
N VAL A 6 -10.63 -23.13 -11.36
CA VAL A 6 -9.77 -21.93 -11.33
C VAL A 6 -8.72 -22.16 -12.44
N PRO A 7 -8.61 -21.29 -13.45
CA PRO A 7 -7.55 -21.43 -14.45
C PRO A 7 -6.19 -21.37 -13.75
N PRO A 8 -5.20 -22.16 -14.16
CA PRO A 8 -3.83 -22.02 -13.68
C PRO A 8 -3.33 -20.60 -13.91
N ALA A 9 -2.38 -20.13 -13.10
CA ALA A 9 -1.87 -18.75 -13.13
C ALA A 9 -1.44 -18.27 -14.53
N ALA A 10 -1.14 -19.19 -15.45
CA ALA A 10 -0.87 -18.92 -16.86
C ALA A 10 -2.12 -18.57 -17.69
N ASP A 11 -3.32 -18.90 -17.23
CA ASP A 11 -4.58 -18.68 -17.95
C ASP A 11 -5.35 -17.42 -17.45
N VAL A 12 -4.77 -16.62 -16.59
CA VAL A 12 -5.24 -15.26 -16.35
C VAL A 12 -4.75 -14.36 -17.50
N GLY A 13 -4.95 -14.87 -18.73
CA GLY A 13 -4.55 -14.25 -19.97
C GLY A 13 -5.35 -13.00 -20.24
N VAL A 14 -4.95 -11.92 -19.58
CA VAL A 14 -5.11 -10.59 -20.12
C VAL A 14 -3.75 -10.27 -20.72
N SER A 15 -3.69 -10.19 -22.05
CA SER A 15 -2.53 -9.60 -22.70
C SER A 15 -2.33 -8.23 -22.08
N ALA A 16 -1.20 -8.03 -21.44
CA ALA A 16 -0.81 -6.72 -21.01
C ALA A 16 -0.95 -5.80 -22.23
N GLN A 17 -1.69 -4.70 -22.02
CA GLN A 17 -1.73 -3.59 -22.95
C GLN A 17 -2.18 -3.95 -24.39
N ASP A 18 -3.41 -4.27 -24.52
CA ASP A 18 -4.15 -3.82 -25.68
C ASP A 18 -4.40 -2.32 -25.45
N ALA A 19 -3.68 -1.44 -26.18
CA ALA A 19 -3.85 -0.01 -26.08
C ALA A 19 -5.32 0.39 -26.33
N ASP A 20 -6.01 -0.33 -27.21
CA ASP A 20 -7.42 -0.15 -27.47
C ASP A 20 -8.29 -0.43 -26.22
N ASN A 21 -7.90 -1.37 -25.36
CA ASN A 21 -8.62 -1.67 -24.12
C ASN A 21 -8.41 -0.56 -23.06
N LEU A 22 -7.19 0.01 -22.98
CA LEU A 22 -6.93 1.14 -22.07
C LEU A 22 -7.71 2.37 -22.51
N ASP A 23 -7.67 2.71 -23.79
CA ASP A 23 -8.43 3.84 -24.37
C ASP A 23 -9.93 3.65 -24.17
N ALA A 24 -10.46 2.46 -24.41
CA ALA A 24 -11.86 2.15 -24.16
C ALA A 24 -12.22 2.29 -22.68
N GLY A 25 -11.34 1.86 -21.77
CA GLY A 25 -11.52 1.99 -20.32
C GLY A 25 -11.57 3.46 -19.88
N ILE A 26 -10.66 4.29 -20.37
CA ILE A 26 -10.65 5.74 -20.08
C ILE A 26 -11.91 6.42 -20.60
N ARG A 27 -12.30 6.17 -21.87
CA ARG A 27 -13.55 6.71 -22.43
C ARG A 27 -14.75 6.33 -21.57
N TRP A 28 -14.84 5.04 -21.22
CA TRP A 28 -15.94 4.54 -20.41
C TRP A 28 -15.96 5.21 -19.02
N THR A 29 -14.83 5.27 -18.33
CA THR A 29 -14.74 5.83 -16.98
C THR A 29 -15.17 7.30 -16.97
N VAL A 30 -14.67 8.11 -17.91
CA VAL A 30 -14.99 9.54 -17.97
C VAL A 30 -16.48 9.74 -18.31
N ALA A 31 -16.99 9.02 -19.30
CA ALA A 31 -18.41 9.11 -19.68
C ALA A 31 -19.33 8.63 -18.54
N HIS A 32 -19.00 7.50 -17.88
CA HIS A 32 -19.75 6.94 -16.77
C HIS A 32 -19.78 7.88 -15.56
N ALA A 33 -18.61 8.42 -15.17
CA ALA A 33 -18.50 9.36 -14.08
C ALA A 33 -19.32 10.63 -14.33
N ALA A 34 -19.20 11.22 -15.52
CA ALA A 34 -19.93 12.43 -15.89
C ALA A 34 -21.45 12.20 -15.96
N ALA A 35 -21.90 11.05 -16.47
CA ALA A 35 -23.32 10.73 -16.57
C ALA A 35 -23.96 10.47 -15.20
N GLY A 36 -23.27 9.71 -14.34
CA GLY A 36 -23.83 9.20 -13.08
C GLY A 36 -23.62 10.12 -11.88
N SER A 37 -22.51 10.85 -11.80
CA SER A 37 -22.15 11.68 -10.64
C SER A 37 -22.28 13.17 -10.95
N PRO A 38 -23.15 13.91 -10.21
CA PRO A 38 -23.19 15.37 -10.33
C PRO A 38 -21.84 16.02 -10.02
N TRP A 39 -21.11 15.50 -9.01
CA TRP A 39 -19.80 16.03 -8.64
C TRP A 39 -18.79 15.92 -9.80
N TRP A 40 -18.71 14.77 -10.47
CA TRP A 40 -17.82 14.59 -11.62
C TRP A 40 -18.20 15.47 -12.79
N ARG A 41 -19.50 15.62 -13.08
CA ARG A 41 -19.99 16.51 -14.13
C ARG A 41 -19.52 17.94 -13.89
N ASP A 42 -19.78 18.48 -12.70
CA ASP A 42 -19.40 19.82 -12.32
C ASP A 42 -17.86 20.00 -12.29
N HIS A 43 -17.11 18.96 -11.91
CA HIS A 43 -15.66 18.99 -11.85
C HIS A 43 -15.04 19.06 -13.26
N LEU A 44 -15.53 18.26 -14.20
CA LEU A 44 -15.11 18.28 -15.61
C LEU A 44 -15.52 19.57 -16.30
N GLU A 45 -16.74 20.05 -16.06
CA GLU A 45 -17.23 21.33 -16.61
C GLU A 45 -16.37 22.52 -16.17
N ARG A 46 -16.03 22.60 -14.88
CA ARG A 46 -15.13 23.63 -14.35
C ARG A 46 -13.74 23.58 -14.97
N ALA A 47 -13.27 22.41 -15.35
CA ALA A 47 -12.02 22.23 -16.07
C ALA A 47 -12.11 22.50 -17.57
N GLY A 48 -13.32 22.82 -18.10
CA GLY A 48 -13.55 23.02 -19.52
C GLY A 48 -13.45 21.76 -20.37
N VAL A 49 -13.65 20.59 -19.77
CA VAL A 49 -13.54 19.29 -20.45
C VAL A 49 -14.91 18.77 -20.84
N ASP A 50 -15.13 18.58 -22.14
CA ASP A 50 -16.24 17.82 -22.67
C ASP A 50 -15.92 16.31 -22.54
N PRO A 51 -16.67 15.53 -21.73
CA PRO A 51 -16.46 14.10 -21.58
C PRO A 51 -16.47 13.32 -22.91
N ALA A 52 -17.27 13.76 -23.88
CA ALA A 52 -17.37 13.12 -25.19
C ALA A 52 -16.11 13.33 -26.07
N SER A 53 -15.27 14.31 -25.73
CA SER A 53 -14.01 14.60 -26.45
C SER A 53 -12.85 13.74 -26.00
N ILE A 54 -12.99 12.93 -24.95
CA ILE A 54 -11.93 12.07 -24.43
C ILE A 54 -11.90 10.75 -25.20
N ALA A 55 -10.80 10.52 -25.89
CA ALA A 55 -10.61 9.34 -26.75
C ALA A 55 -9.80 8.21 -26.08
N GLY A 56 -8.94 8.54 -25.11
CA GLY A 56 -8.12 7.52 -24.46
C GLY A 56 -7.02 8.08 -23.56
N VAL A 57 -5.98 7.28 -23.36
CA VAL A 57 -4.85 7.58 -22.46
C VAL A 57 -4.13 8.89 -22.85
N ALA A 58 -4.01 9.18 -24.13
CA ALA A 58 -3.37 10.42 -24.62
C ALA A 58 -4.08 11.71 -24.16
N ASP A 59 -5.36 11.61 -23.78
CA ASP A 59 -6.15 12.73 -23.30
C ASP A 59 -6.08 12.93 -21.78
N LEU A 60 -5.45 12.02 -21.02
CA LEU A 60 -5.33 12.12 -19.57
C LEU A 60 -4.82 13.50 -19.11
N PRO A 61 -3.80 14.11 -19.72
CA PRO A 61 -3.32 15.43 -19.29
C PRO A 61 -4.37 16.55 -19.37
N ARG A 62 -5.44 16.37 -20.16
CA ARG A 62 -6.55 17.33 -20.27
C ARG A 62 -7.55 17.20 -19.12
N LEU A 63 -7.58 16.05 -18.45
CA LEU A 63 -8.50 15.78 -17.34
C LEU A 63 -7.97 16.40 -16.04
N PRO A 64 -8.86 17.00 -15.22
CA PRO A 64 -8.46 17.55 -13.93
C PRO A 64 -8.05 16.43 -12.98
N PHE A 65 -7.14 16.75 -12.06
CA PHE A 65 -6.84 15.88 -10.94
C PHE A 65 -8.00 15.83 -9.95
N SER A 66 -8.13 14.71 -9.27
CA SER A 66 -8.99 14.57 -8.11
C SER A 66 -8.18 14.17 -6.87
N THR A 67 -8.67 14.55 -5.70
CA THR A 67 -7.93 14.42 -4.45
C THR A 67 -8.76 13.81 -3.35
N LYS A 68 -8.09 13.40 -2.28
CA LYS A 68 -8.75 12.94 -1.06
C LYS A 68 -9.61 14.02 -0.40
N ASP A 69 -9.23 15.29 -0.54
CA ASP A 69 -9.97 16.40 0.05
C ASP A 69 -11.25 16.68 -0.75
N ASP A 70 -11.22 16.50 -2.07
CA ASP A 70 -12.43 16.55 -2.91
C ASP A 70 -13.43 15.44 -2.53
N LEU A 71 -12.92 14.22 -2.30
CA LEU A 71 -13.74 13.10 -1.87
C LEU A 71 -14.36 13.35 -0.48
N ARG A 72 -13.59 13.93 0.44
CA ARG A 72 -14.10 14.34 1.76
C ARG A 72 -15.12 15.48 1.68
N GLY A 73 -14.89 16.42 0.78
CA GLY A 73 -15.79 17.55 0.52
C GLY A 73 -17.17 17.12 0.01
N SER A 74 -17.23 16.00 -0.69
CA SER A 74 -18.45 15.40 -1.24
C SER A 74 -19.03 14.24 -0.40
N TYR A 75 -18.65 14.18 0.89
CA TYR A 75 -19.11 13.15 1.84
C TYR A 75 -20.65 13.07 1.93
N PRO A 76 -21.28 11.87 2.03
CA PRO A 76 -20.61 10.56 2.06
C PRO A 76 -20.43 9.90 0.67
N LEU A 77 -21.32 10.11 -0.29
CA LEU A 77 -21.40 9.37 -1.55
C LEU A 77 -21.41 10.28 -2.80
N GLY A 78 -20.93 11.52 -2.68
CA GLY A 78 -21.01 12.50 -3.76
C GLY A 78 -20.30 12.10 -5.07
N TRP A 79 -19.38 11.14 -5.02
CA TRP A 79 -18.73 10.60 -6.22
C TRP A 79 -19.43 9.35 -6.80
N ALA A 80 -20.52 8.89 -6.19
CA ALA A 80 -21.24 7.75 -6.71
C ALA A 80 -21.75 8.04 -8.14
N ALA A 81 -21.40 7.15 -9.07
CA ALA A 81 -21.77 7.24 -10.47
C ALA A 81 -22.92 6.29 -10.86
N VAL A 82 -23.51 5.66 -9.86
CA VAL A 82 -24.68 4.78 -9.97
C VAL A 82 -25.72 5.14 -8.91
N PRO A 83 -27.00 4.76 -9.08
CA PRO A 83 -28.00 4.91 -8.03
C PRO A 83 -27.58 4.20 -6.73
N GLU A 84 -27.89 4.76 -5.56
CA GLU A 84 -27.54 4.16 -4.26
C GLU A 84 -28.09 2.73 -4.10
N SER A 85 -29.25 2.42 -4.71
CA SER A 85 -29.83 1.08 -4.73
C SER A 85 -28.97 0.02 -5.45
N SER A 86 -28.01 0.43 -6.25
CA SER A 86 -27.04 -0.46 -6.93
C SER A 86 -25.77 -0.69 -6.11
N LEU A 87 -25.59 0.06 -5.01
CA LEU A 87 -24.45 -0.07 -4.12
C LEU A 87 -24.72 -1.17 -3.09
N VAL A 88 -23.81 -2.11 -2.97
CA VAL A 88 -23.97 -3.30 -2.10
C VAL A 88 -23.02 -3.29 -0.89
N ARG A 89 -21.98 -2.44 -0.91
CA ARG A 89 -20.98 -2.37 0.16
C ARG A 89 -20.35 -0.99 0.25
N VAL A 90 -19.99 -0.60 1.46
CA VAL A 90 -19.22 0.61 1.75
C VAL A 90 -17.98 0.25 2.56
N HIS A 91 -16.86 0.87 2.23
CA HIS A 91 -15.68 0.91 3.06
C HIS A 91 -15.24 2.35 3.33
N ALA A 92 -14.42 2.54 4.35
CA ALA A 92 -13.93 3.87 4.68
C ALA A 92 -12.51 3.83 5.26
N SER A 93 -11.74 4.87 4.98
CA SER A 93 -10.43 5.07 5.61
C SER A 93 -10.56 5.40 7.10
N SER A 94 -9.45 5.27 7.86
CA SER A 94 -9.44 5.50 9.33
C SER A 94 -9.81 6.92 9.78
N GLY A 95 -9.68 7.93 8.91
CA GLY A 95 -10.14 9.29 9.20
C GLY A 95 -9.42 10.00 10.34
N THR A 96 -8.10 9.80 10.48
CA THR A 96 -7.28 10.38 11.57
C THR A 96 -7.28 11.92 11.62
N THR A 97 -7.63 12.59 10.52
CA THR A 97 -7.56 14.06 10.38
C THR A 97 -8.89 14.71 9.99
N GLY A 98 -10.04 14.10 10.33
CA GLY A 98 -11.35 14.66 10.00
C GLY A 98 -12.36 13.63 9.52
N LYS A 99 -13.28 14.03 8.60
CA LYS A 99 -14.25 13.11 8.01
C LYS A 99 -13.55 11.96 7.30
N ARG A 100 -14.07 10.74 7.46
CA ARG A 100 -13.57 9.56 6.74
C ARG A 100 -13.77 9.74 5.24
N THR A 101 -12.88 9.18 4.44
CA THR A 101 -13.16 8.94 3.02
C THR A 101 -13.99 7.67 2.92
N VAL A 102 -15.15 7.79 2.28
CA VAL A 102 -16.09 6.68 2.06
C VAL A 102 -15.99 6.24 0.62
N CYS A 103 -15.92 4.94 0.39
CA CYS A 103 -15.93 4.33 -0.93
C CYS A 103 -17.03 3.28 -0.99
N ALA A 104 -17.88 3.39 -1.99
CA ALA A 104 -19.00 2.49 -2.21
C ALA A 104 -18.79 1.66 -3.48
N TYR A 105 -19.31 0.46 -3.46
CA TYR A 105 -19.06 -0.58 -4.46
C TYR A 105 -20.36 -1.20 -4.95
N THR A 106 -20.45 -1.46 -6.26
CA THR A 106 -21.46 -2.34 -6.84
C THR A 106 -21.09 -3.81 -6.62
N ALA A 107 -22.00 -4.72 -6.96
CA ALA A 107 -21.69 -6.16 -6.92
C ALA A 107 -20.54 -6.50 -7.90
N ARG A 108 -20.48 -5.84 -9.06
CA ARG A 108 -19.38 -6.02 -10.02
C ARG A 108 -18.06 -5.50 -9.48
N ASP A 109 -18.04 -4.34 -8.83
CA ASP A 109 -16.83 -3.83 -8.17
C ASP A 109 -16.29 -4.82 -7.14
N ILE A 110 -17.17 -5.48 -6.38
CA ILE A 110 -16.78 -6.50 -5.40
C ILE A 110 -16.18 -7.74 -6.09
N ASP A 111 -16.78 -8.19 -7.21
CA ASP A 111 -16.24 -9.31 -7.98
C ASP A 111 -14.88 -8.98 -8.61
N ASP A 112 -14.74 -7.80 -9.20
CA ASP A 112 -13.48 -7.30 -9.74
C ASP A 112 -12.40 -7.20 -8.65
N TRP A 113 -12.76 -6.74 -7.45
CA TRP A 113 -11.85 -6.68 -6.31
C TRP A 113 -11.39 -8.08 -5.87
N ALA A 114 -12.30 -9.03 -5.75
CA ALA A 114 -11.97 -10.41 -5.43
C ALA A 114 -11.04 -11.03 -6.49
N ALA A 115 -11.24 -10.70 -7.79
CA ALA A 115 -10.37 -11.16 -8.88
C ALA A 115 -8.95 -10.58 -8.76
N GLN A 116 -8.80 -9.29 -8.47
CA GLN A 116 -7.50 -8.63 -8.25
C GLN A 116 -6.74 -9.27 -7.08
N PHE A 117 -7.43 -9.54 -5.97
CA PHE A 117 -6.82 -10.20 -4.82
C PHE A 117 -6.44 -11.65 -5.09
N ALA A 118 -7.27 -12.42 -5.79
CA ALA A 118 -6.92 -13.78 -6.19
C ALA A 118 -5.66 -13.79 -7.08
N ARG A 119 -5.53 -12.81 -7.99
CA ARG A 119 -4.35 -12.60 -8.81
C ARG A 119 -3.13 -12.24 -7.96
N SER A 120 -3.32 -11.40 -6.93
CA SER A 120 -2.24 -11.06 -5.99
C SER A 120 -1.74 -12.30 -5.25
N PHE A 121 -2.64 -13.14 -4.75
CA PHE A 121 -2.27 -14.41 -4.11
C PHE A 121 -1.51 -15.33 -5.08
N ALA A 122 -2.01 -15.48 -6.31
CA ALA A 122 -1.36 -16.31 -7.32
C ALA A 122 0.05 -15.80 -7.68
N ALA A 123 0.24 -14.48 -7.76
CA ALA A 123 1.54 -13.86 -8.02
C ALA A 123 2.55 -14.15 -6.89
N ALA A 124 2.09 -14.28 -5.64
CA ALA A 124 2.90 -14.71 -4.50
C ALA A 124 3.02 -16.24 -4.37
N GLY A 125 2.61 -17.01 -5.38
CA GLY A 125 2.69 -18.47 -5.38
C GLY A 125 1.70 -19.17 -4.44
N VAL A 126 0.61 -18.48 -4.03
CA VAL A 126 -0.47 -19.08 -3.24
C VAL A 126 -1.42 -19.85 -4.15
N THR A 127 -1.92 -20.99 -3.67
CA THR A 127 -2.79 -21.89 -4.43
C THR A 127 -4.03 -22.29 -3.59
N ALA A 128 -4.95 -23.04 -4.20
CA ALA A 128 -6.11 -23.59 -3.51
C ALA A 128 -5.77 -24.62 -2.40
N ALA A 129 -4.54 -25.12 -2.36
CA ALA A 129 -4.08 -26.04 -1.30
C ALA A 129 -3.66 -25.30 -0.01
N ASP A 130 -3.55 -23.98 -0.07
CA ASP A 130 -3.07 -23.16 1.04
C ASP A 130 -4.14 -22.86 2.09
N ARG A 131 -3.66 -22.52 3.29
CA ARG A 131 -4.43 -22.05 4.42
C ARG A 131 -4.01 -20.63 4.74
N VAL A 132 -4.89 -19.67 4.47
CA VAL A 132 -4.61 -18.24 4.53
C VAL A 132 -5.13 -17.66 5.83
N GLN A 133 -4.24 -17.29 6.74
CA GLN A 133 -4.61 -16.62 7.99
C GLN A 133 -4.63 -15.11 7.79
N ILE A 134 -5.78 -14.49 8.04
CA ILE A 134 -6.01 -13.07 7.84
C ILE A 134 -6.03 -12.34 9.17
N MET A 135 -4.94 -11.65 9.48
CA MET A 135 -4.65 -10.99 10.75
C MET A 135 -4.82 -9.46 10.66
N VAL A 136 -5.59 -8.98 9.70
CA VAL A 136 -5.89 -7.57 9.50
C VAL A 136 -7.34 -7.24 9.79
N GLY A 137 -7.63 -5.93 10.01
CA GLY A 137 -8.97 -5.48 10.39
C GLY A 137 -10.02 -5.70 9.32
N TYR A 138 -11.21 -6.06 9.78
CA TYR A 138 -12.46 -6.15 9.04
C TYR A 138 -13.33 -4.89 9.27
N GLY A 139 -14.55 -4.88 8.76
CA GLY A 139 -15.51 -3.80 8.93
C GLY A 139 -15.31 -2.70 7.88
N LEU A 140 -15.25 -1.44 8.31
CA LEU A 140 -15.11 -0.33 7.38
C LEU A 140 -13.73 -0.29 6.69
N TRP A 141 -12.71 -0.85 7.28
CA TRP A 141 -11.41 -0.97 6.62
C TRP A 141 -11.43 -2.10 5.57
N THR A 142 -10.83 -1.85 4.42
CA THR A 142 -10.90 -2.73 3.25
C THR A 142 -10.12 -4.04 3.38
N ALA A 143 -9.05 -4.07 4.18
CA ALA A 143 -8.03 -5.11 4.09
C ALA A 143 -8.59 -6.53 4.34
N GLY A 144 -9.20 -6.79 5.50
CA GLY A 144 -9.68 -8.14 5.84
C GLY A 144 -10.66 -8.70 4.81
N ALA A 145 -11.64 -7.89 4.41
CA ALA A 145 -12.65 -8.30 3.43
C ALA A 145 -12.05 -8.62 2.04
N GLY A 146 -11.02 -7.85 1.64
CA GLY A 146 -10.37 -8.07 0.35
C GLY A 146 -9.52 -9.33 0.33
N PHE A 147 -8.67 -9.53 1.34
CA PHE A 147 -7.88 -10.76 1.50
C PHE A 147 -8.79 -12.00 1.53
N GLN A 148 -9.89 -11.95 2.29
CA GLN A 148 -10.83 -13.05 2.38
C GLN A 148 -11.45 -13.35 1.01
N ALA A 149 -12.02 -12.36 0.35
CA ALA A 149 -12.68 -12.56 -0.95
C ALA A 149 -11.73 -13.12 -2.00
N GLY A 150 -10.46 -12.66 -2.01
CA GLY A 150 -9.45 -13.17 -2.94
C GLY A 150 -9.02 -14.59 -2.65
N ALA A 151 -8.80 -14.95 -1.37
CA ALA A 151 -8.43 -16.30 -0.96
C ALA A 151 -9.54 -17.31 -1.23
N GLU A 152 -10.81 -16.96 -0.90
CA GLU A 152 -12.00 -17.78 -1.20
C GLU A 152 -12.17 -17.96 -2.72
N ARG A 153 -11.96 -16.90 -3.51
CA ARG A 153 -12.03 -16.98 -4.98
C ARG A 153 -10.92 -17.88 -5.56
N LEU A 154 -9.74 -17.89 -4.95
CA LEU A 154 -8.64 -18.79 -5.32
C LEU A 154 -8.93 -20.25 -4.92
N GLY A 155 -9.87 -20.48 -3.99
CA GLY A 155 -10.21 -21.78 -3.45
C GLY A 155 -9.38 -22.19 -2.23
N ALA A 156 -8.59 -21.30 -1.66
CA ALA A 156 -7.80 -21.53 -0.47
C ALA A 156 -8.67 -21.52 0.81
N LEU A 157 -8.24 -22.25 1.85
CA LEU A 157 -8.91 -22.25 3.15
C LEU A 157 -8.60 -20.94 3.89
N VAL A 158 -9.64 -20.17 4.21
CA VAL A 158 -9.48 -18.91 4.95
C VAL A 158 -9.61 -19.12 6.46
N VAL A 159 -8.67 -18.55 7.21
CA VAL A 159 -8.66 -18.46 8.68
C VAL A 159 -8.78 -16.98 9.08
N PRO A 160 -10.00 -16.44 9.27
CA PRO A 160 -10.25 -14.99 9.44
C PRO A 160 -10.13 -14.59 10.91
N THR A 161 -8.91 -14.64 11.48
CA THR A 161 -8.65 -14.34 12.89
C THR A 161 -8.84 -12.86 13.25
N GLY A 162 -8.74 -11.96 12.25
CA GLY A 162 -8.80 -10.52 12.49
C GLY A 162 -7.54 -9.97 13.18
N PRO A 163 -7.54 -8.67 13.55
CA PRO A 163 -6.37 -8.01 14.12
C PRO A 163 -6.21 -8.28 15.61
N GLY A 164 -4.99 -8.16 16.11
CA GLY A 164 -4.66 -8.30 17.54
C GLY A 164 -4.72 -9.73 18.04
N ASN A 165 -4.85 -9.89 19.36
CA ASN A 165 -4.88 -11.18 20.05
C ASN A 165 -3.74 -12.12 19.64
N LEU A 166 -2.53 -11.72 19.95
CA LEU A 166 -1.28 -12.37 19.56
C LEU A 166 -1.23 -13.86 19.93
N GLU A 167 -1.79 -14.22 21.09
CA GLU A 167 -1.89 -15.61 21.55
C GLU A 167 -2.70 -16.47 20.58
N LEU A 168 -3.91 -16.01 20.24
CA LEU A 168 -4.79 -16.68 19.29
C LEU A 168 -4.14 -16.79 17.90
N GLN A 169 -3.41 -15.77 17.47
CA GLN A 169 -2.74 -15.83 16.17
C GLN A 169 -1.75 -17.00 16.10
N VAL A 170 -0.87 -17.11 17.09
CA VAL A 170 0.12 -18.18 17.13
C VAL A 170 -0.53 -19.54 17.33
N GLU A 171 -1.56 -19.65 18.17
CA GLU A 171 -2.35 -20.88 18.37
C GLU A 171 -2.94 -21.36 17.03
N MET A 172 -3.62 -20.48 16.29
CA MET A 172 -4.23 -20.85 15.00
C MET A 172 -3.18 -21.19 13.93
N MET A 173 -2.01 -20.55 13.95
CA MET A 173 -0.90 -20.92 13.06
C MET A 173 -0.46 -22.38 13.27
N VAL A 174 -0.40 -22.82 14.52
CA VAL A 174 -0.01 -24.19 14.89
C VAL A 174 -1.14 -25.17 14.63
N ASP A 175 -2.32 -24.92 15.20
CA ASP A 175 -3.44 -25.86 15.20
C ASP A 175 -4.01 -26.12 13.79
N LEU A 176 -4.11 -25.08 13.00
CA LEU A 176 -4.61 -25.18 11.64
C LEU A 176 -3.50 -25.37 10.59
N GLY A 177 -2.22 -25.30 11.00
CA GLY A 177 -1.09 -25.42 10.09
C GLY A 177 -1.19 -24.41 8.94
N THR A 178 -1.40 -23.14 9.27
CA THR A 178 -1.54 -22.07 8.26
C THR A 178 -0.27 -21.89 7.45
N THR A 179 -0.42 -21.75 6.13
CA THR A 179 0.70 -21.70 5.18
C THR A 179 0.95 -20.29 4.64
N VAL A 180 -0.04 -19.41 4.74
CA VAL A 180 0.02 -18.02 4.26
C VAL A 180 -0.44 -17.07 5.35
N LEU A 181 0.35 -16.05 5.62
CA LEU A 181 0.08 -15.02 6.63
C LEU A 181 -0.22 -13.67 5.98
N CYS A 182 -1.35 -13.06 6.31
CA CYS A 182 -1.74 -11.73 5.83
C CYS A 182 -1.85 -10.77 7.01
N ALA A 183 -0.96 -9.78 7.10
CA ALA A 183 -0.85 -8.86 8.23
C ALA A 183 -0.40 -7.46 7.80
N THR A 184 -0.40 -6.50 8.74
CA THR A 184 0.49 -5.34 8.60
C THR A 184 1.92 -5.77 8.89
N SER A 185 2.90 -5.10 8.28
CA SER A 185 4.32 -5.47 8.46
C SER A 185 4.78 -5.38 9.92
N SER A 186 4.32 -4.36 10.67
CA SER A 186 4.62 -4.24 12.09
C SER A 186 4.02 -5.38 12.94
N PHE A 187 2.81 -5.84 12.59
CA PHE A 187 2.19 -6.96 13.30
C PHE A 187 2.85 -8.29 12.94
N ALA A 188 3.27 -8.45 11.68
CA ALA A 188 4.05 -9.61 11.25
C ALA A 188 5.38 -9.73 12.01
N LEU A 189 6.09 -8.61 12.24
CA LEU A 189 7.29 -8.59 13.06
C LEU A 189 6.99 -9.01 14.51
N LEU A 190 5.92 -8.49 15.11
CA LEU A 190 5.51 -8.85 16.46
C LEU A 190 5.20 -10.36 16.59
N ILE A 191 4.51 -10.93 15.60
CA ILE A 191 4.25 -12.37 15.53
C ILE A 191 5.56 -13.15 15.41
N ALA A 192 6.47 -12.72 14.54
CA ALA A 192 7.76 -13.38 14.33
C ALA A 192 8.61 -13.42 15.62
N GLU A 193 8.70 -12.29 16.34
CA GLU A 193 9.39 -12.20 17.63
C GLU A 193 8.70 -13.07 18.70
N THR A 194 7.38 -13.18 18.68
CA THR A 194 6.62 -14.07 19.60
C THR A 194 6.86 -15.55 19.31
N VAL A 195 6.89 -15.92 18.04
CA VAL A 195 7.21 -17.29 17.60
C VAL A 195 8.62 -17.67 18.05
N GLU A 196 9.61 -16.78 17.88
CA GLU A 196 10.98 -16.97 18.37
C GLU A 196 11.01 -17.16 19.89
N ALA A 197 10.38 -16.26 20.65
CA ALA A 197 10.33 -16.29 22.10
C ALA A 197 9.69 -17.59 22.67
N ARG A 198 8.79 -18.22 21.90
CA ARG A 198 8.15 -19.50 22.25
C ARG A 198 8.92 -20.73 21.75
N GLY A 199 10.02 -20.54 21.03
CA GLY A 199 10.79 -21.64 20.45
C GLY A 199 10.07 -22.40 19.35
N LEU A 200 9.14 -21.75 18.63
CA LEU A 200 8.34 -22.34 17.55
C LEU A 200 8.94 -22.12 16.15
N THR A 201 10.08 -21.44 16.06
CA THR A 201 10.82 -21.24 14.80
C THR A 201 11.11 -22.60 14.15
N GLY A 202 10.77 -22.74 12.87
CA GLY A 202 10.92 -24.00 12.13
C GLY A 202 9.85 -25.07 12.40
N SER A 203 8.89 -24.81 13.31
CA SER A 203 7.79 -25.73 13.61
C SER A 203 6.48 -25.37 12.89
N LEU A 204 6.45 -24.20 12.23
CA LEU A 204 5.26 -23.71 11.55
C LEU A 204 5.20 -24.22 10.10
N ALA A 205 3.99 -24.39 9.59
CA ALA A 205 3.76 -24.71 8.17
C ALA A 205 3.77 -23.48 7.27
N ALA A 206 3.91 -22.27 7.83
CA ALA A 206 3.93 -21.02 7.10
C ALA A 206 5.10 -21.00 6.08
N ARG A 207 4.81 -20.53 4.87
CA ARG A 207 5.79 -20.42 3.78
C ARG A 207 5.74 -19.07 3.06
N VAL A 208 4.60 -18.35 3.14
CA VAL A 208 4.38 -17.06 2.48
C VAL A 208 3.84 -16.06 3.48
N GLY A 209 4.37 -14.85 3.46
CA GLY A 209 3.83 -13.67 4.12
C GLY A 209 3.41 -12.61 3.11
N ILE A 210 2.18 -12.11 3.17
CA ILE A 210 1.72 -10.99 2.35
C ILE A 210 1.42 -9.82 3.30
N PHE A 211 2.30 -8.82 3.27
CA PHE A 211 2.28 -7.73 4.23
C PHE A 211 2.18 -6.38 3.53
N GLY A 212 1.63 -5.37 4.20
CA GLY A 212 1.45 -4.06 3.64
C GLY A 212 0.72 -3.10 4.57
N SER A 213 0.03 -2.12 4.01
CA SER A 213 -0.68 -1.05 4.71
C SER A 213 0.21 0.01 5.34
N GLU A 214 1.46 -0.25 5.50
CA GLU A 214 2.53 0.65 5.95
C GLU A 214 3.83 0.30 5.21
N ARG A 215 4.72 1.28 5.13
CA ARG A 215 6.03 1.02 4.56
C ARG A 215 6.87 0.20 5.54
N TRP A 216 7.64 -0.72 5.01
CA TRP A 216 8.59 -1.53 5.76
C TRP A 216 9.88 -1.74 4.95
N GLY A 217 11.00 -1.72 5.63
CA GLY A 217 12.32 -1.75 5.01
C GLY A 217 12.95 -3.14 4.98
N PRO A 218 14.12 -3.26 4.32
CA PRO A 218 14.82 -4.54 4.16
C PRO A 218 15.12 -5.25 5.48
N LYS A 219 15.54 -4.53 6.51
CA LYS A 219 15.86 -5.13 7.82
C LYS A 219 14.64 -5.77 8.50
N MET A 220 13.46 -5.15 8.36
CA MET A 220 12.23 -5.74 8.89
C MET A 220 11.88 -7.01 8.10
N ARG A 221 12.01 -6.98 6.78
CA ARG A 221 11.83 -8.15 5.90
C ARG A 221 12.76 -9.29 6.33
N GLU A 222 14.05 -9.04 6.35
CA GLU A 222 15.08 -10.02 6.74
C GLU A 222 14.79 -10.62 8.13
N ARG A 223 14.40 -9.80 9.08
CA ARG A 223 14.07 -10.26 10.45
C ARG A 223 12.84 -11.16 10.46
N ILE A 224 11.76 -10.78 9.76
CA ILE A 224 10.54 -11.58 9.69
C ILE A 224 10.83 -12.91 8.99
N GLU A 225 11.49 -12.88 7.85
CA GLU A 225 11.82 -14.06 7.05
C GLU A 225 12.72 -15.03 7.82
N ALA A 226 13.74 -14.51 8.51
CA ALA A 226 14.63 -15.33 9.31
C ALA A 226 13.92 -16.02 10.49
N LEU A 227 12.97 -15.34 11.14
CA LEU A 227 12.27 -15.87 12.30
C LEU A 227 11.14 -16.84 11.96
N LEU A 228 10.43 -16.60 10.86
CA LEU A 228 9.29 -17.42 10.45
C LEU A 228 9.64 -18.46 9.39
N GLY A 229 10.79 -18.34 8.71
CA GLY A 229 11.18 -19.23 7.61
C GLY A 229 10.30 -19.09 6.37
N ILE A 230 9.80 -17.90 6.10
CA ILE A 230 8.83 -17.61 5.02
C ILE A 230 9.45 -16.70 3.95
N GLU A 231 8.89 -16.72 2.75
CA GLU A 231 9.10 -15.67 1.74
C GLU A 231 8.03 -14.59 1.90
N THR A 232 8.40 -13.32 1.80
CA THR A 232 7.48 -12.20 2.05
C THR A 232 7.25 -11.34 0.82
N PHE A 233 6.03 -10.84 0.67
CA PHE A 233 5.59 -10.02 -0.47
C PHE A 233 4.92 -8.74 0.04
N ASP A 234 5.32 -7.60 -0.54
CA ASP A 234 4.67 -6.32 -0.27
C ASP A 234 3.43 -6.16 -1.15
N ILE A 235 2.30 -5.78 -0.53
CA ILE A 235 1.01 -5.58 -1.22
C ILE A 235 0.58 -4.12 -1.14
N TYR A 236 0.26 -3.55 -2.30
CA TYR A 236 -0.13 -2.15 -2.44
C TYR A 236 -1.62 -1.98 -2.67
N GLY A 237 -2.16 -0.87 -2.18
CA GLY A 237 -3.48 -0.37 -2.47
C GLY A 237 -3.97 0.69 -1.50
N LEU A 238 -5.08 1.31 -1.86
CA LEU A 238 -5.77 2.35 -1.08
C LEU A 238 -7.25 2.01 -0.97
N THR A 239 -7.88 2.46 0.11
CA THR A 239 -9.33 2.33 0.29
C THR A 239 -10.10 2.91 -0.90
N GLU A 240 -9.62 4.01 -1.45
CA GLU A 240 -10.25 4.75 -2.54
C GLU A 240 -10.23 3.98 -3.88
N LEU A 241 -9.23 3.12 -4.09
CA LEU A 241 -9.15 2.29 -5.31
C LEU A 241 -10.07 1.07 -5.18
N TYR A 242 -9.65 0.05 -4.49
CA TYR A 242 -10.43 -1.13 -4.09
C TYR A 242 -9.97 -1.64 -2.72
N GLY A 243 -8.92 -1.06 -2.14
CA GLY A 243 -8.22 -1.53 -0.97
C GLY A 243 -6.85 -2.11 -1.34
N PRO A 244 -6.20 -2.92 -0.48
CA PRO A 244 -5.03 -3.70 -0.87
C PRO A 244 -5.38 -4.63 -2.04
N GLY A 245 -4.37 -5.09 -2.79
CA GLY A 245 -4.57 -5.97 -3.95
C GLY A 245 -4.63 -5.24 -5.29
N VAL A 246 -4.46 -3.93 -5.31
CA VAL A 246 -4.23 -3.14 -6.54
C VAL A 246 -2.93 -3.56 -7.22
N GLY A 247 -1.93 -3.95 -6.41
CA GLY A 247 -0.67 -4.48 -6.87
C GLY A 247 0.05 -5.25 -5.77
N ILE A 248 1.00 -6.11 -6.17
CA ILE A 248 1.81 -6.94 -5.28
C ILE A 248 3.20 -7.17 -5.87
N GLU A 249 4.19 -7.38 -5.02
CA GLU A 249 5.48 -7.92 -5.43
C GLU A 249 5.34 -9.32 -6.07
N CYS A 250 6.30 -9.67 -6.91
CA CYS A 250 6.48 -11.01 -7.43
C CYS A 250 7.76 -11.64 -6.83
N PRO A 251 8.04 -12.94 -7.08
CA PRO A 251 9.25 -13.59 -6.56
C PRO A 251 10.59 -12.97 -6.99
N ALA A 252 10.59 -12.04 -7.94
CA ALA A 252 11.80 -11.27 -8.27
C ALA A 252 12.11 -10.15 -7.25
N HIS A 253 11.17 -9.79 -6.39
CA HIS A 253 11.28 -8.72 -5.38
C HIS A 253 11.81 -7.38 -5.93
N ASP A 254 11.51 -7.09 -7.20
CA ASP A 254 11.95 -5.89 -7.90
C ASP A 254 10.75 -5.03 -8.31
N GLY A 255 10.11 -4.45 -7.30
CA GLY A 255 8.94 -3.60 -7.46
C GLY A 255 7.60 -4.34 -7.35
N ILE A 256 6.53 -3.58 -7.47
CA ILE A 256 5.14 -3.98 -7.26
C ILE A 256 4.42 -3.96 -8.60
N HIS A 257 4.01 -5.13 -9.11
CA HIS A 257 3.14 -5.21 -10.28
C HIS A 257 1.76 -4.69 -9.94
N TYR A 258 1.17 -3.88 -10.81
CA TYR A 258 -0.21 -3.43 -10.69
C TYR A 258 -1.06 -3.88 -11.88
N TRP A 259 -2.36 -3.99 -11.67
CA TRP A 259 -3.27 -4.57 -12.65
C TRP A 259 -3.69 -3.53 -13.68
N SER A 260 -2.94 -3.40 -14.77
CA SER A 260 -3.17 -2.41 -15.83
C SER A 260 -4.47 -2.58 -16.60
N ASP A 261 -5.15 -3.72 -16.46
CA ASP A 261 -6.51 -3.94 -16.96
C ASP A 261 -7.61 -3.31 -16.07
N TYR A 262 -7.22 -2.84 -14.88
CA TYR A 262 -8.09 -2.13 -13.93
C TYR A 262 -7.70 -0.67 -13.74
N PHE A 263 -6.43 -0.33 -13.97
CA PHE A 263 -5.86 0.98 -13.63
C PHE A 263 -4.90 1.51 -14.69
N VAL A 264 -4.99 2.81 -14.96
CA VAL A 264 -3.85 3.55 -15.53
C VAL A 264 -3.13 4.26 -14.40
N VAL A 265 -1.81 4.11 -14.35
CA VAL A 265 -0.92 4.77 -13.39
C VAL A 265 -0.09 5.80 -14.14
N GLU A 266 -0.12 7.04 -13.68
CA GLU A 266 0.75 8.13 -14.08
C GLU A 266 1.70 8.44 -12.91
N ILE A 267 2.90 8.93 -13.21
CA ILE A 267 3.81 9.51 -12.21
C ILE A 267 3.98 10.99 -12.54
N VAL A 268 3.67 11.83 -11.57
CA VAL A 268 3.75 13.29 -11.74
C VAL A 268 4.65 13.92 -10.69
N ASP A 269 5.26 15.02 -11.03
CA ASP A 269 5.97 15.85 -10.06
C ASP A 269 4.94 16.40 -9.04
N PRO A 270 5.15 16.21 -7.73
CA PRO A 270 4.15 16.60 -6.73
C PRO A 270 3.94 18.12 -6.61
N GLU A 271 4.92 18.95 -7.04
CA GLU A 271 4.86 20.42 -6.96
C GLU A 271 4.28 21.03 -8.23
N THR A 272 4.79 20.62 -9.39
CA THR A 272 4.36 21.17 -10.69
C THR A 272 3.13 20.45 -11.25
N SER A 273 2.86 19.22 -10.81
CA SER A 273 1.81 18.34 -11.34
C SER A 273 2.03 17.90 -12.81
N GLU A 274 3.22 18.14 -13.35
CA GLU A 274 3.59 17.68 -14.69
C GLU A 274 4.06 16.24 -14.67
N PRO A 275 3.84 15.46 -15.74
CA PRO A 275 4.40 14.12 -15.85
C PRO A 275 5.93 14.14 -15.74
N VAL A 276 6.50 13.19 -15.00
CA VAL A 276 7.96 13.01 -14.92
C VAL A 276 8.45 12.15 -16.09
N ALA A 277 9.77 12.18 -16.35
CA ALA A 277 10.35 11.29 -17.36
C ALA A 277 10.24 9.80 -16.93
N PRO A 278 10.20 8.87 -17.90
CA PRO A 278 10.14 7.43 -17.57
C PRO A 278 11.28 7.00 -16.65
N GLY A 279 10.93 6.32 -15.55
CA GLY A 279 11.88 5.87 -14.54
C GLY A 279 12.22 6.91 -13.47
N GLU A 280 11.79 8.15 -13.62
CA GLU A 280 11.94 9.18 -12.58
C GLU A 280 10.88 9.03 -11.49
N GLN A 281 11.20 9.55 -10.31
CA GLN A 281 10.36 9.49 -9.13
C GLN A 281 9.36 10.65 -9.10
N GLY A 282 8.12 10.34 -8.70
CA GLY A 282 7.07 11.34 -8.51
C GLY A 282 5.89 10.76 -7.73
N GLU A 283 4.81 11.51 -7.68
CA GLU A 283 3.55 11.09 -7.05
C GLU A 283 2.77 10.17 -7.98
N ILE A 284 2.27 9.07 -7.43
CA ILE A 284 1.38 8.14 -8.13
C ILE A 284 0.00 8.82 -8.31
N VAL A 285 -0.45 8.86 -9.54
CA VAL A 285 -1.81 9.27 -9.92
C VAL A 285 -2.49 8.09 -10.60
N VAL A 286 -3.73 7.81 -10.23
CA VAL A 286 -4.46 6.62 -10.72
C VAL A 286 -5.79 7.00 -11.33
N THR A 287 -6.06 6.43 -12.52
CA THR A 287 -7.39 6.43 -13.13
C THR A 287 -7.91 4.99 -13.18
N THR A 288 -9.11 4.73 -12.65
CA THR A 288 -9.77 3.42 -12.73
C THR A 288 -10.38 3.22 -14.12
N LEU A 289 -10.39 1.98 -14.62
CA LEU A 289 -10.85 1.68 -15.98
C LEU A 289 -12.23 1.05 -16.06
N ARG A 290 -12.75 0.53 -14.93
CA ARG A 290 -14.01 -0.24 -14.92
C ARG A 290 -14.76 -0.20 -13.58
N LYS A 291 -14.36 0.67 -12.66
CA LYS A 291 -15.00 0.82 -11.35
C LYS A 291 -16.33 1.56 -11.50
N GLU A 292 -17.43 0.89 -11.17
CA GLU A 292 -18.79 1.41 -11.40
C GLU A 292 -19.28 2.33 -10.30
N GLY A 293 -19.11 1.92 -9.04
CA GLY A 293 -19.74 2.61 -7.91
C GLY A 293 -19.21 4.02 -7.72
N MET A 294 -17.91 4.13 -7.56
CA MET A 294 -17.20 5.41 -7.37
C MET A 294 -15.91 5.40 -8.21
N PRO A 295 -16.00 5.72 -9.52
CA PRO A 295 -14.82 5.79 -10.39
C PRO A 295 -13.87 6.90 -9.95
N LEU A 296 -12.58 6.70 -10.22
CA LEU A 296 -11.54 7.69 -9.98
C LEU A 296 -10.92 8.12 -11.30
N ILE A 297 -10.79 9.42 -11.50
CA ILE A 297 -10.13 10.03 -12.66
C ILE A 297 -8.97 10.87 -12.13
N ARG A 298 -7.75 10.54 -12.57
CA ARG A 298 -6.50 11.20 -12.18
C ARG A 298 -6.41 11.48 -10.67
N TYR A 299 -6.69 10.44 -9.88
CA TYR A 299 -6.69 10.55 -8.42
C TYR A 299 -5.27 10.61 -7.87
N ARG A 300 -4.94 11.70 -7.19
CA ARG A 300 -3.65 11.91 -6.52
C ARG A 300 -3.60 11.09 -5.23
N THR A 301 -2.76 10.06 -5.22
CA THR A 301 -2.65 9.13 -4.07
C THR A 301 -1.83 9.70 -2.92
N ARG A 302 -0.96 10.67 -3.24
CA ARG A 302 0.10 11.21 -2.39
C ARG A 302 1.24 10.23 -2.12
N ASP A 303 1.18 9.01 -2.64
CA ASP A 303 2.27 8.04 -2.55
C ASP A 303 3.35 8.34 -3.59
N ILE A 304 4.61 8.25 -3.18
CA ILE A 304 5.77 8.54 -4.03
C ILE A 304 6.40 7.23 -4.50
N SER A 305 6.51 7.10 -5.82
CA SER A 305 7.15 5.95 -6.48
C SER A 305 7.68 6.34 -7.86
N ARG A 306 8.04 5.37 -8.68
CA ARG A 306 8.37 5.50 -10.10
C ARG A 306 7.85 4.30 -10.88
N LEU A 307 7.58 4.48 -12.16
CA LEU A 307 7.32 3.36 -13.08
C LEU A 307 8.65 2.78 -13.56
N TYR A 308 8.73 1.46 -13.61
CA TYR A 308 9.83 0.77 -14.27
C TYR A 308 9.54 0.67 -15.78
N PRO A 309 10.39 1.20 -16.65
CA PRO A 309 10.22 1.06 -18.09
C PRO A 309 10.57 -0.34 -18.61
N GLU A 310 11.40 -1.11 -17.89
CA GLU A 310 11.87 -2.42 -18.31
C GLU A 310 10.90 -3.53 -17.86
N PRO A 311 10.79 -4.63 -18.63
CA PRO A 311 10.05 -5.81 -18.21
C PRO A 311 10.63 -6.43 -16.94
N CYS A 312 9.79 -7.09 -16.14
CA CYS A 312 10.24 -7.83 -14.97
C CYS A 312 10.82 -9.19 -15.36
N SER A 313 11.87 -9.62 -14.64
CA SER A 313 12.47 -10.94 -14.78
C SER A 313 11.53 -12.11 -14.43
N CYS A 314 10.43 -11.84 -13.68
CA CYS A 314 9.41 -12.86 -13.38
C CYS A 314 8.56 -13.27 -14.60
N GLY A 315 8.66 -12.53 -15.73
CA GLY A 315 7.89 -12.78 -16.94
C GLY A 315 6.45 -12.30 -16.91
N SER A 316 6.02 -11.61 -15.82
CA SER A 316 4.69 -11.01 -15.76
C SER A 316 4.51 -9.95 -16.84
N PRO A 317 3.39 -9.96 -17.58
CA PRO A 317 3.11 -8.93 -18.58
C PRO A 317 2.65 -7.60 -17.94
N PHE A 318 2.31 -7.60 -16.65
CA PHE A 318 1.83 -6.41 -15.96
C PHE A 318 2.98 -5.45 -15.64
N PRO A 319 2.78 -4.13 -15.83
CA PRO A 319 3.76 -3.13 -15.47
C PRO A 319 3.96 -3.09 -13.95
N ARG A 320 5.03 -2.43 -13.51
CA ARG A 320 5.36 -2.34 -12.10
C ARG A 320 5.81 -0.94 -11.70
N ILE A 321 5.49 -0.60 -10.46
CA ILE A 321 6.03 0.56 -9.76
C ILE A 321 7.16 0.11 -8.83
N ALA A 322 8.08 1.00 -8.49
CA ALA A 322 9.03 0.77 -7.42
C ALA A 322 8.32 0.67 -6.07
N GLN A 323 8.99 0.10 -5.07
CA GLN A 323 8.52 0.21 -3.70
C GLN A 323 8.31 1.68 -3.32
N LEU A 324 7.28 1.94 -2.52
CA LEU A 324 6.97 3.31 -2.10
C LEU A 324 8.13 3.91 -1.30
N THR A 325 8.54 5.10 -1.68
CA THR A 325 9.60 5.84 -0.99
C THR A 325 9.05 6.79 0.07
N GLY A 326 7.74 6.99 0.14
CA GLY A 326 7.06 7.83 1.13
C GLY A 326 5.74 8.37 0.61
N ARG A 327 5.21 9.35 1.32
CA ARG A 327 4.00 10.09 0.96
C ARG A 327 4.27 11.58 1.01
N THR A 328 3.66 12.36 0.14
CA THR A 328 3.80 13.83 0.14
C THR A 328 3.23 14.44 1.42
N ASP A 329 2.25 13.79 2.09
CA ASP A 329 1.62 14.26 3.33
C ASP A 329 2.29 13.73 4.62
N ASP A 330 3.26 12.81 4.52
CA ASP A 330 4.09 12.35 5.65
C ASP A 330 5.39 13.16 5.79
N MET A 331 5.61 14.13 4.91
CA MET A 331 6.78 14.99 4.91
C MET A 331 6.80 15.88 6.16
N VAL A 332 7.94 15.93 6.80
CA VAL A 332 8.17 16.83 7.93
C VAL A 332 9.23 17.87 7.55
N LYS A 333 8.92 19.15 7.71
CA LYS A 333 9.93 20.21 7.51
C LYS A 333 10.72 20.42 8.79
N VAL A 334 12.04 20.25 8.71
CA VAL A 334 12.99 20.54 9.82
C VAL A 334 14.00 21.55 9.32
N LYS A 335 14.07 22.73 9.95
CA LYS A 335 14.95 23.84 9.51
C LYS A 335 14.80 24.19 8.02
N GLY A 336 13.59 24.11 7.49
CA GLY A 336 13.31 24.39 6.08
C GLY A 336 13.56 23.23 5.11
N VAL A 337 14.16 22.13 5.57
CA VAL A 337 14.41 20.94 4.75
C VAL A 337 13.24 19.97 4.87
N ALA A 338 12.75 19.49 3.73
CA ALA A 338 11.73 18.44 3.66
C ALA A 338 12.36 17.08 3.96
N ILE A 339 11.87 16.38 4.98
CA ILE A 339 12.34 15.06 5.40
C ILE A 339 11.19 14.07 5.33
N PHE A 340 11.41 12.96 4.66
CA PHE A 340 10.48 11.86 4.62
C PHE A 340 10.97 10.74 5.55
N PRO A 341 10.10 10.14 6.40
CA PRO A 341 10.48 9.02 7.27
C PRO A 341 11.17 7.88 6.53
N ALA A 342 10.74 7.64 5.29
CA ALA A 342 11.32 6.65 4.40
C ALA A 342 12.81 6.87 4.08
N GLN A 343 13.25 8.12 3.96
CA GLN A 343 14.66 8.44 3.75
C GLN A 343 15.48 8.05 4.98
N VAL A 344 14.95 8.36 6.17
CA VAL A 344 15.59 7.98 7.43
C VAL A 344 15.73 6.47 7.52
N GLU A 345 14.67 5.71 7.25
CA GLU A 345 14.70 4.25 7.25
C GLU A 345 15.74 3.68 6.27
N THR A 346 15.80 4.24 5.05
CA THR A 346 16.77 3.84 4.03
C THR A 346 18.22 4.05 4.51
N ILE A 347 18.49 5.13 5.25
CA ILE A 347 19.81 5.40 5.81
C ILE A 347 20.11 4.43 6.95
N LEU A 348 19.15 4.26 7.88
CA LEU A 348 19.31 3.35 9.02
C LEU A 348 19.52 1.89 8.58
N SER A 349 18.88 1.47 7.47
CA SER A 349 19.02 0.11 6.94
C SER A 349 20.44 -0.24 6.48
N ARG A 350 21.25 0.76 6.15
CA ARG A 350 22.63 0.56 5.68
C ARG A 350 23.67 0.48 6.82
N VAL A 351 23.23 0.73 8.06
CA VAL A 351 24.15 0.75 9.22
C VAL A 351 24.05 -0.58 9.97
N ASP A 352 25.17 -1.27 10.11
CA ASP A 352 25.23 -2.55 10.83
C ASP A 352 24.96 -2.36 12.33
N GLY A 353 24.23 -3.31 12.91
CA GLY A 353 23.88 -3.30 14.33
C GLY A 353 22.68 -2.43 14.70
N VAL A 354 22.02 -1.83 13.72
CA VAL A 354 20.77 -1.08 13.88
C VAL A 354 19.59 -2.00 13.63
N GLY A 355 18.61 -2.00 14.53
CA GLY A 355 17.35 -2.75 14.41
C GLY A 355 16.36 -2.13 13.41
N PRO A 356 15.23 -2.81 13.14
CA PRO A 356 14.22 -2.34 12.19
C PRO A 356 13.34 -1.21 12.74
N GLU A 357 13.29 -1.02 14.06
CA GLU A 357 12.40 -0.06 14.71
C GLU A 357 13.09 1.26 15.01
N TYR A 358 12.40 2.36 14.65
CA TYR A 358 12.86 3.72 14.89
C TYR A 358 11.67 4.68 15.07
N GLN A 359 11.94 5.85 15.67
CA GLN A 359 11.00 6.96 15.80
C GLN A 359 11.70 8.28 15.51
N LEU A 360 10.98 9.22 14.89
CA LEU A 360 11.40 10.59 14.65
C LEU A 360 10.64 11.52 15.59
N HIS A 361 11.35 12.19 16.46
CA HIS A 361 10.78 13.20 17.37
C HIS A 361 11.27 14.58 16.95
N ILE A 362 10.34 15.52 16.72
CA ILE A 362 10.66 16.85 16.28
C ILE A 362 10.21 17.83 17.34
N HIS A 363 11.14 18.63 17.83
CA HIS A 363 10.93 19.63 18.86
C HIS A 363 11.33 21.01 18.33
N ARG A 364 10.83 22.06 18.97
CA ARG A 364 11.30 23.44 18.75
C ARG A 364 11.94 23.96 20.02
N GLU A 365 13.22 24.28 19.93
CA GLU A 365 13.98 24.86 21.03
C GLU A 365 14.17 26.37 20.79
N PRO A 366 14.10 27.21 21.85
CA PRO A 366 14.18 28.67 21.69
C PRO A 366 15.47 29.15 20.99
N GLU A 367 16.59 28.52 21.29
CA GLU A 367 17.93 28.95 20.82
C GLU A 367 18.39 28.20 19.57
N ARG A 368 17.91 26.96 19.35
CA ARG A 368 18.42 26.06 18.30
C ARG A 368 17.43 25.91 17.13
N GLY A 369 16.20 26.40 17.30
CA GLY A 369 15.13 26.19 16.33
C GLY A 369 14.61 24.76 16.35
N ASP A 370 14.27 24.24 15.17
CA ASP A 370 13.79 22.85 15.03
C ASP A 370 14.93 21.85 15.29
N VAL A 371 14.70 20.91 16.18
CA VAL A 371 15.60 19.79 16.52
C VAL A 371 14.90 18.49 16.18
N MET A 372 15.56 17.63 15.43
CA MET A 372 15.12 16.29 15.11
C MET A 372 15.91 15.26 15.91
N VAL A 373 15.24 14.43 16.68
CA VAL A 373 15.81 13.30 17.40
C VAL A 373 15.38 12.02 16.71
N VAL A 374 16.34 11.20 16.31
CA VAL A 374 16.11 9.85 15.75
C VAL A 374 16.37 8.86 16.87
N ARG A 375 15.31 8.27 17.41
CA ARG A 375 15.39 7.16 18.35
C ARG A 375 15.41 5.86 17.56
N VAL A 376 16.39 5.01 17.80
CA VAL A 376 16.58 3.78 17.03
C VAL A 376 17.01 2.64 17.93
N GLU A 377 16.44 1.46 17.70
CA GLU A 377 16.85 0.26 18.39
C GLU A 377 18.20 -0.22 17.88
N ALA A 378 19.15 -0.31 18.79
CA ALA A 378 20.49 -0.84 18.53
C ALA A 378 21.15 -1.28 19.83
N GLU A 379 22.11 -2.21 19.75
CA GLU A 379 23.05 -2.41 20.81
C GLU A 379 24.04 -1.24 20.83
N ASP A 380 24.26 -0.63 21.99
CA ASP A 380 25.20 0.49 22.12
C ASP A 380 26.62 -0.04 21.89
N ARG A 381 27.26 0.43 20.82
CA ARG A 381 28.62 0.09 20.43
C ARG A 381 29.44 1.37 20.26
N PRO A 382 30.75 1.35 20.63
CA PRO A 382 31.60 2.51 20.40
C PRO A 382 31.55 3.00 18.96
N GLY A 383 31.28 4.29 18.76
CA GLY A 383 31.24 4.94 17.44
C GLY A 383 29.94 4.78 16.64
N LEU A 384 28.99 3.93 17.06
CA LEU A 384 27.73 3.72 16.30
C LEU A 384 26.87 4.98 16.23
N ARG A 385 26.75 5.69 17.36
CA ARG A 385 25.96 6.94 17.41
C ARG A 385 26.53 8.01 16.49
N GLU A 386 27.85 8.19 16.49
CA GLU A 386 28.56 9.13 15.62
C GLU A 386 28.41 8.77 14.14
N ALA A 387 28.51 7.49 13.82
CA ALA A 387 28.30 7.00 12.45
C ALA A 387 26.88 7.27 11.96
N LEU A 388 25.86 7.03 12.80
CA LEU A 388 24.47 7.33 12.48
C LEU A 388 24.23 8.82 12.28
N VAL A 389 24.74 9.67 13.18
CA VAL A 389 24.63 11.14 13.02
C VAL A 389 25.27 11.59 11.72
N HIS A 390 26.43 11.02 11.36
CA HIS A 390 27.13 11.36 10.13
C HIS A 390 26.31 10.97 8.89
N GLN A 391 25.88 9.70 8.78
CA GLN A 391 25.14 9.22 7.64
C GLN A 391 23.76 9.90 7.48
N LEU A 392 23.05 10.12 8.58
CA LEU A 392 21.79 10.85 8.56
C LEU A 392 21.98 12.30 8.12
N ARG A 393 23.05 12.96 8.58
CA ARG A 393 23.38 14.33 8.15
C ARG A 393 23.66 14.41 6.65
N GLU A 394 24.46 13.47 6.13
CA GLU A 394 24.75 13.42 4.69
C GLU A 394 23.52 13.16 3.85
N GLY A 395 22.69 12.19 4.25
CA GLY A 395 21.53 11.79 3.47
C GLY A 395 20.31 12.73 3.59
N LEU A 396 20.18 13.47 4.71
CA LEU A 396 19.02 14.35 4.96
C LEU A 396 19.35 15.84 4.85
N SER A 397 20.61 16.22 4.72
CA SER A 397 21.06 17.63 4.78
C SER A 397 20.67 18.36 6.08
N VAL A 398 20.28 17.61 7.11
CA VAL A 398 19.97 18.08 8.47
C VAL A 398 20.75 17.22 9.45
N ARG A 399 21.35 17.84 10.45
CA ARG A 399 22.03 17.11 11.53
C ARG A 399 21.04 16.73 12.62
N PRO A 400 20.66 15.44 12.74
CA PRO A 400 19.82 14.98 13.85
C PRO A 400 20.63 14.76 15.13
N GLU A 401 19.91 14.66 16.24
CA GLU A 401 20.35 13.95 17.42
C GLU A 401 19.97 12.46 17.28
N VAL A 402 20.81 11.56 17.78
CA VAL A 402 20.55 10.12 17.75
C VAL A 402 20.50 9.58 19.17
N GLU A 403 19.40 8.93 19.50
CA GLU A 403 19.21 8.21 20.76
C GLU A 403 19.17 6.71 20.46
N LEU A 404 20.16 5.98 20.94
CA LEU A 404 20.18 4.52 20.87
C LEU A 404 19.35 3.98 22.03
N VAL A 405 18.41 3.10 21.73
CA VAL A 405 17.58 2.38 22.70
C VAL A 405 17.80 0.88 22.54
N SER A 406 17.64 0.13 23.62
CA SER A 406 17.83 -1.32 23.57
C SER A 406 16.85 -1.98 22.59
N PRO A 407 17.26 -3.06 21.89
CA PRO A 407 16.35 -3.85 21.07
C PRO A 407 15.08 -4.26 21.85
N GLY A 408 13.90 -4.08 21.26
CA GLY A 408 12.61 -4.31 21.89
C GLY A 408 12.08 -3.16 22.78
N ALA A 409 12.82 -2.05 22.94
CA ALA A 409 12.38 -0.92 23.77
C ALA A 409 11.34 -0.02 23.09
N LEU A 410 11.31 0.04 21.77
CA LEU A 410 10.29 0.78 21.05
C LEU A 410 9.00 -0.05 20.96
N PRO A 411 7.83 0.61 21.10
CA PRO A 411 6.56 -0.10 21.06
C PRO A 411 6.34 -0.82 19.72
N ARG A 412 5.94 -2.07 19.77
CA ARG A 412 5.39 -2.80 18.62
C ARG A 412 3.91 -2.46 18.48
N SER A 413 3.44 -2.41 17.25
CA SER A 413 2.04 -2.07 16.97
C SER A 413 1.29 -3.26 16.38
N GLU A 414 0.10 -3.54 16.91
CA GLU A 414 -0.88 -4.47 16.30
C GLU A 414 -1.60 -3.84 15.11
N ARG A 415 -1.30 -2.57 14.83
CA ARG A 415 -1.87 -1.78 13.72
C ARG A 415 -0.72 -1.08 13.00
N LYS A 416 -1.01 0.03 12.33
CA LYS A 416 0.04 0.87 11.70
C LYS A 416 0.93 1.51 12.76
N THR A 417 2.24 1.42 12.57
CA THR A 417 3.23 2.06 13.44
C THR A 417 3.33 3.54 13.14
N ARG A 418 3.22 4.36 14.18
CA ARG A 418 3.50 5.80 14.08
C ARG A 418 5.01 6.01 14.20
N ARG A 419 5.61 6.54 13.13
CA ARG A 419 7.06 6.82 13.07
C ARG A 419 7.40 8.27 13.41
N VAL A 420 6.50 9.21 13.24
CA VAL A 420 6.74 10.66 13.41
C VAL A 420 5.95 11.20 14.59
N PHE A 421 6.65 11.88 15.47
CA PHE A 421 6.13 12.58 16.64
C PHE A 421 6.55 14.04 16.57
N ASP A 422 5.70 14.89 16.01
CA ASP A 422 5.92 16.33 15.97
C ASP A 422 5.39 16.98 17.25
N HIS A 423 6.28 17.58 18.03
CA HIS A 423 6.00 18.21 19.32
C HIS A 423 6.04 19.74 19.24
N ARG A 424 6.05 20.30 18.03
CA ARG A 424 6.16 21.76 17.82
C ARG A 424 4.83 22.51 17.92
N THR A 425 3.72 21.80 18.07
CA THR A 425 2.36 22.38 18.19
C THR A 425 1.96 22.53 19.63
#